data_bf69092214a530f60c652bc1f2db05ff
#
_entry.id   bf69092214a530f60c652bc1f2db05ff
#
_cell.length_a   1.000
_cell.length_b   1.000
_cell.length_c   1.000
_cell.angle_alpha   90.00
_cell.angle_beta   90.00
_cell.angle_gamma   90.00
#
_symmetry.space_group_name_H-M   'P 1'
#
loop_
_entity.id
_entity.type
_entity.pdbx_description
1 polymer ?
#
loop_
_entity_poly.entity_id
_entity_poly.type
_entity_poly.pdbx_seq_one_letter_code
_entity_poly.pdbx_strand_id
1 'polypeptide(L)'
;MAIINQATKELQVKIVYYGPAMGGKTTNLVQVHDHVQTAAGNKGKLVSLATSSDRTLFFDFLPIEAMTIKGFKTKFQLYTVPGQVIYNTTRQLVLRGVDGIVFVADSQYEKMSENVDSFNNLEENLRTLKLNLADIPYVLQYNKQDLPNVAPVEYMEFLLNNREVQVPAFASTAHKCEGVFESLNMITRMLLNKFITQNNVHQAA
;
A
#
# COMPACT_ATOMS: atom_id res chain seq x y z
N MET A 1 6.05 -11.22 6.20
CA MET A 1 7.12 -11.97 5.50
C MET A 1 6.55 -12.60 4.27
N ALA A 2 7.16 -12.33 3.11
CA ALA A 2 6.75 -12.93 1.84
C ALA A 2 6.66 -14.46 1.97
N ILE A 3 5.57 -15.04 1.48
CA ILE A 3 5.36 -16.49 1.53
C ILE A 3 6.02 -17.11 0.30
N ILE A 4 7.02 -17.96 0.53
CA ILE A 4 7.71 -18.70 -0.52
C ILE A 4 7.17 -20.13 -0.53
N ASN A 5 6.55 -20.53 -1.63
CA ASN A 5 6.19 -21.90 -1.87
C ASN A 5 7.22 -22.53 -2.81
N GLN A 6 8.12 -23.35 -2.26
CA GLN A 6 9.19 -24.01 -3.02
C GLN A 6 8.64 -25.07 -4.00
N ALA A 7 7.54 -25.75 -3.64
CA ALA A 7 6.94 -26.79 -4.47
C ALA A 7 6.29 -26.21 -5.74
N THR A 8 5.58 -25.09 -5.62
CA THR A 8 4.92 -24.43 -6.76
C THR A 8 5.81 -23.35 -7.39
N LYS A 9 6.98 -23.06 -6.82
CA LYS A 9 7.84 -21.93 -7.19
C LYS A 9 7.07 -20.61 -7.25
N GLU A 10 6.31 -20.33 -6.21
CA GLU A 10 5.53 -19.11 -6.07
C GLU A 10 6.06 -18.24 -4.93
N LEU A 11 6.15 -16.94 -5.20
CA LEU A 11 6.45 -15.90 -4.23
C LEU A 11 5.19 -15.03 -4.07
N GLN A 12 4.61 -15.02 -2.88
CA GLN A 12 3.47 -14.16 -2.56
C GLN A 12 3.93 -12.99 -1.71
N VAL A 13 3.61 -11.78 -2.14
CA VAL A 13 4.00 -10.53 -1.51
C VAL A 13 2.75 -9.73 -1.18
N LYS A 14 2.60 -9.34 0.08
CA LYS A 14 1.44 -8.60 0.58
C LYS A 14 1.74 -7.11 0.70
N ILE A 15 0.98 -6.28 -0.04
CA ILE A 15 1.05 -4.83 0.01
C ILE A 15 -0.27 -4.30 0.58
N VAL A 16 -0.18 -3.43 1.60
CA VAL A 16 -1.35 -2.84 2.25
C VAL A 16 -1.40 -1.35 1.96
N TYR A 17 -2.51 -0.90 1.38
CA TYR A 17 -2.85 0.51 1.24
C TYR A 17 -3.50 1.00 2.53
N TYR A 18 -2.80 1.87 3.22
CA TYR A 18 -3.21 2.45 4.50
C TYR A 18 -3.46 3.96 4.36
N GLY A 19 -4.17 4.57 5.32
CA GLY A 19 -4.45 6.02 5.28
C GLY A 19 -5.86 6.35 5.78
N PRO A 20 -6.20 7.66 5.87
CA PRO A 20 -7.46 8.13 6.40
C PRO A 20 -8.67 7.64 5.59
N ALA A 21 -9.87 7.86 6.15
CA ALA A 21 -11.12 7.61 5.44
C ALA A 21 -11.17 8.47 4.17
N MET A 22 -11.69 7.89 3.09
CA MET A 22 -11.86 8.56 1.79
C MET A 22 -10.55 9.11 1.16
N GLY A 23 -9.36 8.75 1.68
CA GLY A 23 -8.07 9.17 1.13
C GLY A 23 -7.76 8.62 -0.28
N GLY A 24 -8.57 7.70 -0.82
CA GLY A 24 -8.41 7.15 -2.18
C GLY A 24 -7.76 5.78 -2.26
N LYS A 25 -7.69 5.03 -1.16
CA LYS A 25 -7.12 3.66 -1.13
C LYS A 25 -7.83 2.71 -2.09
N THR A 26 -9.16 2.61 -2.01
CA THR A 26 -9.97 1.79 -2.93
C THR A 26 -9.83 2.26 -4.37
N THR A 27 -9.80 3.57 -4.62
CA THR A 27 -9.61 4.14 -5.96
C THR A 27 -8.29 3.68 -6.58
N ASN A 28 -7.20 3.62 -5.81
CA ASN A 28 -5.93 3.06 -6.27
C ASN A 28 -6.10 1.62 -6.77
N LEU A 29 -6.74 0.74 -5.98
CA LEU A 29 -6.94 -0.66 -6.37
C LEU A 29 -7.83 -0.80 -7.60
N VAL A 30 -8.86 0.03 -7.73
CA VAL A 30 -9.72 0.04 -8.92
C VAL A 30 -8.91 0.42 -10.16
N GLN A 31 -8.10 1.48 -10.11
CA GLN A 31 -7.26 1.89 -11.23
C GLN A 31 -6.24 0.82 -11.64
N VAL A 32 -5.61 0.19 -10.65
CA VAL A 32 -4.68 -0.91 -10.90
C VAL A 32 -5.41 -2.10 -11.54
N HIS A 33 -6.58 -2.47 -11.03
CA HIS A 33 -7.40 -3.55 -11.55
C HIS A 33 -7.78 -3.31 -13.01
N ASP A 34 -8.32 -2.13 -13.32
CA ASP A 34 -8.79 -1.79 -14.67
C ASP A 34 -7.65 -1.79 -15.68
N HIS A 35 -6.48 -1.30 -15.27
CA HIS A 35 -5.29 -1.31 -16.12
C HIS A 35 -4.76 -2.71 -16.38
N VAL A 36 -4.70 -3.55 -15.34
CA VAL A 36 -4.22 -4.95 -15.46
C VAL A 36 -5.18 -5.78 -16.30
N GLN A 37 -6.49 -5.59 -16.17
CA GLN A 37 -7.47 -6.28 -17.03
C GLN A 37 -7.31 -5.89 -18.50
N THR A 38 -7.07 -4.62 -18.79
CA THR A 38 -6.88 -4.14 -20.15
C THR A 38 -5.61 -4.70 -20.79
N ALA A 39 -4.52 -4.79 -20.02
CA ALA A 39 -3.22 -5.22 -20.53
C ALA A 39 -3.06 -6.76 -20.65
N ALA A 40 -3.71 -7.55 -19.82
CA ALA A 40 -3.42 -8.99 -19.66
C ALA A 40 -4.60 -9.93 -19.91
N GLY A 41 -5.76 -9.44 -20.35
CA GLY A 41 -6.93 -10.28 -20.61
C GLY A 41 -7.29 -11.20 -19.42
N ASN A 42 -7.99 -10.67 -18.43
CA ASN A 42 -8.71 -11.42 -17.40
C ASN A 42 -7.87 -12.14 -16.32
N LYS A 43 -6.96 -11.45 -15.64
CA LYS A 43 -6.20 -12.04 -14.52
C LYS A 43 -6.30 -11.22 -13.24
N GLY A 44 -7.28 -11.54 -12.44
CA GLY A 44 -7.51 -11.01 -11.12
C GLY A 44 -8.90 -10.39 -10.96
N LYS A 45 -9.61 -10.80 -9.93
CA LYS A 45 -10.91 -10.23 -9.58
C LYS A 45 -10.73 -9.34 -8.36
N LEU A 46 -11.09 -8.07 -8.49
CA LEU A 46 -11.20 -7.19 -7.35
C LEU A 46 -12.36 -7.66 -6.47
N VAL A 47 -12.05 -8.02 -5.23
CA VAL A 47 -13.04 -8.38 -4.21
C VAL A 47 -13.16 -7.19 -3.27
N SER A 48 -14.31 -6.50 -3.33
CA SER A 48 -14.60 -5.39 -2.44
C SER A 48 -15.75 -5.76 -1.50
N LEU A 49 -15.55 -5.54 -0.21
CA LEU A 49 -16.57 -5.66 0.84
C LEU A 49 -17.00 -4.26 1.29
N ALA A 50 -17.44 -3.45 0.32
CA ALA A 50 -17.96 -2.11 0.56
C ALA A 50 -19.47 -2.11 0.86
N THR A 51 -19.96 -1.09 1.56
CA THR A 51 -21.40 -0.79 1.69
C THR A 51 -21.89 0.04 0.51
N SER A 52 -23.24 0.13 0.39
CA SER A 52 -23.96 1.02 -0.54
C SER A 52 -23.62 2.52 -0.38
N SER A 53 -22.80 2.92 0.60
CA SER A 53 -22.42 4.30 0.90
C SER A 53 -20.97 4.63 0.55
N ASP A 54 -20.35 3.97 -0.42
CA ASP A 54 -18.95 4.16 -0.89
C ASP A 54 -17.85 4.08 0.21
N ARG A 55 -18.14 3.45 1.33
CA ARG A 55 -17.18 3.24 2.42
C ARG A 55 -16.79 1.78 2.51
N THR A 56 -15.50 1.51 2.43
CA THR A 56 -14.93 0.18 2.69
C THR A 56 -15.19 -0.21 4.14
N LEU A 57 -16.04 -1.20 4.38
CA LEU A 57 -16.35 -1.69 5.74
C LEU A 57 -15.27 -2.61 6.28
N PHE A 58 -14.70 -3.45 5.42
CA PHE A 58 -13.70 -4.43 5.83
C PHE A 58 -12.37 -4.17 5.11
N PHE A 59 -12.23 -4.57 3.87
CA PHE A 59 -11.05 -4.36 3.04
C PHE A 59 -11.36 -4.65 1.58
N ASP A 60 -10.58 -4.08 0.66
CA ASP A 60 -10.56 -4.51 -0.74
C ASP A 60 -9.33 -5.41 -0.94
N PHE A 61 -9.45 -6.37 -1.83
CA PHE A 61 -8.38 -7.31 -2.17
C PHE A 61 -8.25 -7.47 -3.68
N LEU A 62 -7.04 -7.30 -4.19
CA LEU A 62 -6.70 -7.48 -5.59
C LEU A 62 -5.44 -8.33 -5.74
N PRO A 63 -5.54 -9.59 -6.22
CA PRO A 63 -4.39 -10.38 -6.57
C PRO A 63 -3.87 -9.98 -7.96
N ILE A 64 -2.56 -9.78 -8.11
CA ILE A 64 -1.90 -9.48 -9.38
C ILE A 64 -0.79 -10.50 -9.60
N GLU A 65 -0.80 -11.17 -10.74
CA GLU A 65 0.32 -11.99 -11.18
C GLU A 65 1.35 -11.11 -11.89
N ALA A 66 2.59 -11.15 -11.43
CA ALA A 66 3.71 -10.43 -12.00
C ALA A 66 4.71 -11.39 -12.67
N MET A 67 5.82 -10.82 -13.10
CA MET A 67 6.88 -11.56 -13.77
C MET A 67 7.52 -12.65 -12.89
N THR A 68 8.20 -13.60 -13.52
CA THR A 68 9.00 -14.62 -12.84
C THR A 68 10.34 -14.02 -12.40
N ILE A 69 10.68 -14.14 -11.11
CA ILE A 69 11.91 -13.62 -10.51
C ILE A 69 12.70 -14.79 -9.94
N LYS A 70 13.94 -14.99 -10.41
CA LYS A 70 14.80 -16.13 -10.02
C LYS A 70 14.07 -17.48 -10.07
N GLY A 71 13.20 -17.70 -11.06
CA GLY A 71 12.43 -18.93 -11.25
C GLY A 71 11.15 -19.02 -10.42
N PHE A 72 10.81 -18.00 -9.61
CA PHE A 72 9.56 -17.94 -8.85
C PHE A 72 8.54 -17.06 -9.54
N LYS A 73 7.32 -17.56 -9.71
CA LYS A 73 6.17 -16.75 -10.13
C LYS A 73 5.79 -15.83 -8.98
N THR A 74 5.87 -14.52 -9.21
CA THR A 74 5.56 -13.54 -8.17
C THR A 74 4.09 -13.15 -8.26
N LYS A 75 3.39 -13.23 -7.11
CA LYS A 75 2.01 -12.80 -6.94
C LYS A 75 1.99 -11.66 -5.92
N PHE A 76 1.52 -10.49 -6.32
CA PHE A 76 1.25 -9.39 -5.40
C PHE A 76 -0.20 -9.45 -4.94
N GLN A 77 -0.38 -9.34 -3.64
CA GLN A 77 -1.66 -9.30 -2.98
C GLN A 77 -1.88 -7.90 -2.42
N LEU A 78 -2.68 -7.10 -3.12
CA LEU A 78 -2.98 -5.73 -2.71
C LEU A 78 -4.21 -5.71 -1.82
N TYR A 79 -4.11 -5.07 -0.68
CA TYR A 79 -5.20 -4.90 0.30
C TYR A 79 -5.40 -3.43 0.63
N THR A 80 -6.63 -3.02 0.87
CA THR A 80 -6.93 -1.75 1.55
C THR A 80 -7.36 -2.01 2.98
N VAL A 81 -7.22 -1.03 3.85
CA VAL A 81 -7.83 -1.04 5.18
C VAL A 81 -9.03 -0.08 5.23
N PRO A 82 -10.03 -0.35 6.10
CA PRO A 82 -11.08 0.64 6.38
C PRO A 82 -10.46 1.93 6.89
N GLY A 83 -10.90 3.06 6.34
CA GLY A 83 -10.34 4.37 6.70
C GLY A 83 -10.82 4.91 8.06
N GLN A 84 -11.93 4.41 8.60
CA GLN A 84 -12.48 4.87 9.88
C GLN A 84 -11.80 4.17 11.06
N VAL A 85 -11.48 4.94 12.11
CA VAL A 85 -10.76 4.46 13.31
C VAL A 85 -11.53 3.39 14.08
N ILE A 86 -12.87 3.41 14.04
CA ILE A 86 -13.71 2.40 14.70
C ILE A 86 -13.44 0.97 14.22
N TYR A 87 -12.86 0.80 13.03
CA TYR A 87 -12.51 -0.52 12.47
C TYR A 87 -11.05 -0.93 12.76
N ASN A 88 -10.50 -0.50 13.89
CA ASN A 88 -9.09 -0.74 14.22
C ASN A 88 -8.72 -2.22 14.23
N THR A 89 -9.59 -3.09 14.73
CA THR A 89 -9.39 -4.54 14.71
C THR A 89 -9.22 -5.09 13.28
N THR A 90 -10.03 -4.61 12.34
CA THR A 90 -9.91 -4.99 10.92
C THR A 90 -8.60 -4.49 10.32
N ARG A 91 -8.17 -3.25 10.65
CA ARG A 91 -6.87 -2.72 10.23
C ARG A 91 -5.72 -3.63 10.69
N GLN A 92 -5.73 -4.05 11.96
CA GLN A 92 -4.74 -4.99 12.52
C GLN A 92 -4.77 -6.34 11.81
N LEU A 93 -5.95 -6.90 11.52
CA LEU A 93 -6.07 -8.15 10.78
C LEU A 93 -5.47 -8.05 9.37
N VAL A 94 -5.74 -6.95 8.67
CA VAL A 94 -5.18 -6.71 7.33
C VAL A 94 -3.66 -6.52 7.38
N LEU A 95 -3.12 -5.89 8.42
CA LEU A 95 -1.67 -5.68 8.58
C LEU A 95 -0.91 -6.97 8.93
N ARG A 96 -1.56 -8.05 9.38
CA ARG A 96 -0.87 -9.32 9.65
C ARG A 96 -0.19 -9.84 8.39
N GLY A 97 1.10 -10.12 8.50
CA GLY A 97 1.90 -10.61 7.38
C GLY A 97 2.14 -9.58 6.28
N VAL A 98 2.02 -8.29 6.56
CA VAL A 98 2.34 -7.22 5.61
C VAL A 98 3.82 -7.25 5.24
N ASP A 99 4.10 -7.12 3.96
CA ASP A 99 5.46 -7.03 3.42
C ASP A 99 5.81 -5.60 3.03
N GLY A 100 4.85 -4.83 2.54
CA GLY A 100 5.03 -3.42 2.18
C GLY A 100 3.76 -2.60 2.34
N ILE A 101 3.91 -1.29 2.48
CA ILE A 101 2.81 -0.36 2.74
C ILE A 101 2.85 0.79 1.74
N VAL A 102 1.68 1.13 1.19
CA VAL A 102 1.44 2.40 0.51
C VAL A 102 0.54 3.23 1.42
N PHE A 103 1.09 4.29 2.02
CA PHE A 103 0.30 5.21 2.82
C PHE A 103 -0.30 6.29 1.93
N VAL A 104 -1.61 6.26 1.76
CA VAL A 104 -2.36 7.19 0.91
C VAL A 104 -2.93 8.30 1.77
N ALA A 105 -2.30 9.47 1.73
CA ALA A 105 -2.75 10.69 2.40
C ALA A 105 -3.67 11.51 1.50
N ASP A 106 -4.60 12.22 2.09
CA ASP A 106 -5.46 13.19 1.42
C ASP A 106 -4.80 14.56 1.47
N SER A 107 -4.50 15.16 0.31
CA SER A 107 -3.77 16.43 0.25
C SER A 107 -4.58 17.67 0.63
N GLN A 108 -5.89 17.57 0.83
CA GLN A 108 -6.71 18.72 1.25
C GLN A 108 -6.27 19.23 2.63
N TYR A 109 -6.11 20.55 2.79
CA TYR A 109 -5.66 21.17 4.05
C TYR A 109 -6.49 20.72 5.26
N GLU A 110 -7.79 20.61 5.10
CA GLU A 110 -8.72 20.17 6.15
C GLU A 110 -8.51 18.71 6.58
N LYS A 111 -7.73 17.92 5.83
CA LYS A 111 -7.44 16.50 6.10
C LYS A 111 -6.09 16.25 6.78
N MET A 112 -5.33 17.29 7.07
CA MET A 112 -3.99 17.13 7.64
C MET A 112 -4.01 16.41 8.98
N SER A 113 -4.93 16.75 9.89
CA SER A 113 -5.07 16.05 11.18
C SER A 113 -5.42 14.58 10.97
N GLU A 114 -6.38 14.29 10.09
CA GLU A 114 -6.78 12.90 9.79
C GLU A 114 -5.63 12.08 9.19
N ASN A 115 -4.76 12.71 8.38
CA ASN A 115 -3.57 12.05 7.85
C ASN A 115 -2.60 11.67 8.97
N VAL A 116 -2.28 12.63 9.86
CA VAL A 116 -1.37 12.41 10.99
C VAL A 116 -1.93 11.35 11.94
N ASP A 117 -3.22 11.43 12.29
CA ASP A 117 -3.88 10.46 13.15
C ASP A 117 -3.86 9.06 12.55
N SER A 118 -4.11 8.96 11.24
CA SER A 118 -4.06 7.67 10.53
C SER A 118 -2.65 7.10 10.45
N PHE A 119 -1.63 7.97 10.33
CA PHE A 119 -0.23 7.55 10.31
C PHE A 119 0.23 7.06 11.68
N ASN A 120 -0.11 7.78 12.74
CA ASN A 120 0.16 7.36 14.12
C ASN A 120 -0.55 6.04 14.44
N ASN A 121 -1.80 5.87 13.99
CA ASN A 121 -2.53 4.62 14.15
C ASN A 121 -1.89 3.44 13.39
N LEU A 122 -1.30 3.68 12.21
CA LEU A 122 -0.52 2.67 11.51
C LEU A 122 0.64 2.17 12.38
N GLU A 123 1.41 3.08 12.96
CA GLU A 123 2.55 2.71 13.82
C GLU A 123 2.12 1.96 15.07
N GLU A 124 1.04 2.41 15.71
CA GLU A 124 0.47 1.74 16.88
C GLU A 124 0.01 0.32 16.55
N ASN A 125 -0.69 0.14 15.43
CA ASN A 125 -1.14 -1.17 14.98
C ASN A 125 0.03 -2.10 14.65
N LEU A 126 1.10 -1.60 14.02
CA LEU A 126 2.30 -2.38 13.79
C LEU A 126 2.98 -2.78 15.10
N ARG A 127 3.12 -1.87 16.08
CA ARG A 127 3.67 -2.20 17.41
C ARG A 127 2.84 -3.27 18.12
N THR A 128 1.51 -3.22 18.04
CA THR A 128 0.61 -4.25 18.59
C THR A 128 0.89 -5.62 17.95
N LEU A 129 1.28 -5.65 16.70
CA LEU A 129 1.68 -6.86 15.97
C LEU A 129 3.16 -7.23 16.16
N LYS A 130 3.88 -6.53 17.04
CA LYS A 130 5.33 -6.68 17.27
C LYS A 130 6.18 -6.42 16.02
N LEU A 131 5.71 -5.51 15.19
CA LEU A 131 6.38 -5.02 13.98
C LEU A 131 6.83 -3.58 14.18
N ASN A 132 7.93 -3.19 13.51
CA ASN A 132 8.37 -1.80 13.45
C ASN A 132 8.23 -1.29 12.01
N LEU A 133 7.67 -0.10 11.84
CA LEU A 133 7.52 0.52 10.52
C LEU A 133 8.89 0.72 9.82
N ALA A 134 9.95 1.00 10.58
CA ALA A 134 11.30 1.14 10.05
C ALA A 134 11.82 -0.13 9.34
N ASP A 135 11.31 -1.30 9.71
CA ASP A 135 11.72 -2.58 9.12
C ASP A 135 10.87 -2.99 7.91
N ILE A 136 9.79 -2.25 7.64
CA ILE A 136 8.85 -2.55 6.56
C ILE A 136 9.03 -1.51 5.44
N PRO A 137 9.33 -1.91 4.20
CA PRO A 137 9.31 -1.00 3.07
C PRO A 137 7.97 -0.29 2.97
N TYR A 138 7.97 1.04 2.87
CA TYR A 138 6.76 1.80 2.64
C TYR A 138 7.03 3.02 1.77
N VAL A 139 6.00 3.51 1.12
CA VAL A 139 5.99 4.74 0.34
C VAL A 139 4.82 5.61 0.76
N LEU A 140 4.95 6.91 0.58
CA LEU A 140 3.88 7.87 0.79
C LEU A 140 3.26 8.25 -0.56
N GLN A 141 1.94 8.40 -0.58
CA GLN A 141 1.19 8.88 -1.73
C GLN A 141 0.33 10.05 -1.28
N TYR A 142 0.62 11.26 -1.79
CA TYR A 142 -0.13 12.48 -1.50
C TYR A 142 -1.21 12.64 -2.56
N ASN A 143 -2.37 12.07 -2.27
CA ASN A 143 -3.47 11.92 -3.23
C ASN A 143 -4.38 13.15 -3.28
N LYS A 144 -5.15 13.26 -4.36
CA LYS A 144 -6.13 14.33 -4.64
C LYS A 144 -5.50 15.69 -4.96
N GLN A 145 -4.36 15.67 -5.65
CA GLN A 145 -3.66 16.90 -6.07
C GLN A 145 -4.47 17.77 -7.05
N ASP A 146 -5.53 17.24 -7.61
CA ASP A 146 -6.43 17.92 -8.54
C ASP A 146 -7.52 18.76 -7.85
N LEU A 147 -7.68 18.62 -6.54
CA LEU A 147 -8.67 19.37 -5.79
C LEU A 147 -8.20 20.80 -5.47
N PRO A 148 -9.12 21.74 -5.33
CA PRO A 148 -8.78 23.05 -4.80
C PRO A 148 -8.35 22.95 -3.32
N ASN A 149 -7.54 23.87 -2.86
CA ASN A 149 -7.14 23.98 -1.46
C ASN A 149 -6.35 22.76 -0.94
N VAL A 150 -5.42 22.24 -1.76
CA VAL A 150 -4.48 21.19 -1.35
C VAL A 150 -3.22 21.80 -0.70
N ALA A 151 -2.68 21.10 0.26
CA ALA A 151 -1.42 21.45 0.89
C ALA A 151 -0.27 21.24 -0.11
N PRO A 152 0.75 22.13 -0.13
CA PRO A 152 1.96 21.89 -0.90
C PRO A 152 2.64 20.57 -0.51
N VAL A 153 3.30 19.94 -1.46
CA VAL A 153 4.01 18.65 -1.23
C VAL A 153 5.03 18.80 -0.10
N GLU A 154 5.74 19.90 -0.03
CA GLU A 154 6.73 20.19 1.02
C GLU A 154 6.11 20.20 2.42
N TYR A 155 4.87 20.67 2.55
CA TYR A 155 4.15 20.63 3.81
C TYR A 155 3.71 19.20 4.17
N MET A 156 3.28 18.42 3.19
CA MET A 156 2.97 16.99 3.37
C MET A 156 4.23 16.20 3.79
N GLU A 157 5.37 16.49 3.15
CA GLU A 157 6.68 15.92 3.51
C GLU A 157 7.05 16.25 4.96
N PHE A 158 6.90 17.52 5.36
CA PHE A 158 7.16 17.95 6.74
C PHE A 158 6.29 17.19 7.75
N LEU A 159 5.01 16.97 7.45
CA LEU A 159 4.09 16.31 8.37
C LEU A 159 4.27 14.79 8.45
N LEU A 160 4.52 14.12 7.31
CA LEU A 160 4.43 12.67 7.21
C LEU A 160 5.76 11.97 6.93
N ASN A 161 6.76 12.71 6.40
CA ASN A 161 8.06 12.17 5.99
C ASN A 161 9.23 12.80 6.76
N ASN A 162 8.95 13.53 7.84
CA ASN A 162 9.97 14.17 8.69
C ASN A 162 10.58 13.14 9.65
N ARG A 163 11.41 12.26 9.09
CA ARG A 163 12.10 11.18 9.80
C ARG A 163 13.58 11.21 9.46
N GLU A 164 14.38 10.52 10.27
CA GLU A 164 15.83 10.39 10.05
C GLU A 164 16.14 9.85 8.64
N VAL A 165 15.35 8.89 8.16
CA VAL A 165 15.40 8.39 6.79
C VAL A 165 14.07 8.67 6.10
N GLN A 166 14.12 9.58 5.12
CA GLN A 166 12.94 9.85 4.30
C GLN A 166 12.64 8.69 3.36
N VAL A 167 11.36 8.42 3.15
CA VAL A 167 10.90 7.39 2.22
C VAL A 167 10.42 8.02 0.90
N PRO A 168 10.39 7.25 -0.19
CA PRO A 168 9.85 7.76 -1.46
C PRO A 168 8.39 8.23 -1.29
N ALA A 169 8.10 9.42 -1.82
CA ALA A 169 6.78 10.01 -1.81
C ALA A 169 6.37 10.45 -3.23
N PHE A 170 5.07 10.38 -3.49
CA PHE A 170 4.50 10.64 -4.81
C PHE A 170 3.25 11.52 -4.69
N ALA A 171 3.25 12.63 -5.40
CA ALA A 171 2.03 13.37 -5.66
C ALA A 171 1.11 12.54 -6.57
N SER A 172 -0.19 12.48 -6.29
CA SER A 172 -1.10 11.64 -7.04
C SER A 172 -2.50 12.23 -7.20
N THR A 173 -3.15 11.78 -8.27
CA THR A 173 -4.57 11.99 -8.57
C THR A 173 -5.16 10.64 -8.95
N ALA A 174 -5.47 9.83 -7.94
CA ALA A 174 -5.76 8.41 -8.13
C ALA A 174 -6.89 8.16 -9.13
N HIS A 175 -7.95 8.97 -9.15
CA HIS A 175 -9.06 8.78 -10.11
C HIS A 175 -8.66 9.06 -11.58
N LYS A 176 -7.55 9.79 -11.81
CA LYS A 176 -6.94 9.98 -13.14
C LYS A 176 -5.79 9.02 -13.41
N CYS A 177 -5.54 8.08 -12.50
CA CYS A 177 -4.42 7.14 -12.57
C CYS A 177 -3.02 7.76 -12.44
N GLU A 178 -2.90 9.06 -12.09
CA GLU A 178 -1.64 9.77 -11.89
C GLU A 178 -1.04 9.41 -10.52
N GLY A 179 0.25 9.06 -10.47
CA GLY A 179 0.97 8.67 -9.26
C GLY A 179 0.62 7.27 -8.72
N VAL A 180 -0.36 6.57 -9.30
CA VAL A 180 -0.82 5.25 -8.86
C VAL A 180 0.23 4.18 -9.15
N PHE A 181 0.70 4.10 -10.39
CA PHE A 181 1.69 3.10 -10.78
C PHE A 181 3.10 3.47 -10.34
N GLU A 182 3.43 4.74 -10.20
CA GLU A 182 4.72 5.21 -9.70
C GLU A 182 4.92 4.72 -8.25
N SER A 183 3.92 4.90 -7.38
CA SER A 183 3.97 4.43 -6.00
C SER A 183 3.96 2.89 -5.92
N LEU A 184 3.11 2.21 -6.70
CA LEU A 184 3.07 0.75 -6.75
C LEU A 184 4.38 0.15 -7.26
N ASN A 185 4.96 0.70 -8.32
CA ASN A 185 6.23 0.23 -8.87
C ASN A 185 7.38 0.44 -7.87
N MET A 186 7.41 1.58 -7.17
CA MET A 186 8.46 1.85 -6.18
C MET A 186 8.37 0.85 -5.02
N ILE A 187 7.22 0.67 -4.40
CA ILE A 187 7.08 -0.28 -3.29
C ILE A 187 7.41 -1.71 -3.74
N THR A 188 6.99 -2.09 -4.95
CA THR A 188 7.31 -3.39 -5.54
C THR A 188 8.83 -3.58 -5.68
N ARG A 189 9.54 -2.58 -6.21
CA ARG A 189 11.02 -2.61 -6.34
C ARG A 189 11.71 -2.73 -4.98
N MET A 190 11.27 -1.99 -3.97
CA MET A 190 11.82 -2.07 -2.62
C MET A 190 11.65 -3.47 -2.03
N LEU A 191 10.47 -4.08 -2.20
CA LEU A 191 10.18 -5.43 -1.72
C LEU A 191 11.02 -6.49 -2.43
N LEU A 192 11.14 -6.40 -3.74
CA LEU A 192 11.95 -7.33 -4.53
C LEU A 192 13.44 -7.23 -4.19
N ASN A 193 13.96 -6.02 -4.01
CA ASN A 193 15.34 -5.80 -3.59
C ASN A 193 15.59 -6.40 -2.19
N LYS A 194 14.68 -6.17 -1.23
CA LYS A 194 14.75 -6.77 0.10
C LYS A 194 14.78 -8.30 0.02
N PHE A 195 13.90 -8.88 -0.79
CA PHE A 195 13.84 -10.32 -1.01
C PHE A 195 15.13 -10.88 -1.62
N ILE A 196 15.70 -10.22 -2.64
CA ILE A 196 16.94 -10.64 -3.30
C ILE A 196 18.11 -10.59 -2.31
N THR A 197 18.22 -9.52 -1.52
CA THR A 197 19.28 -9.34 -0.54
C THR A 197 19.21 -10.41 0.56
N GLN A 198 18.05 -10.68 1.11
CA GLN A 198 17.85 -11.71 2.15
C GLN A 198 18.21 -13.12 1.66
N ASN A 199 17.87 -13.47 0.41
CA ASN A 199 18.20 -14.79 -0.14
C ASN A 199 19.69 -14.94 -0.52
N ASN A 200 20.39 -13.87 -0.85
CA ASN A 200 21.83 -13.93 -1.10
C ASN A 200 22.61 -14.17 0.19
N VAL A 201 22.15 -13.66 1.34
CA VAL A 201 22.77 -13.91 2.65
C VAL A 201 22.61 -15.37 3.07
N HIS A 202 21.49 -16.01 2.77
CA HIS A 202 21.25 -17.44 3.10
C HIS A 202 21.97 -18.43 2.18
N GLN A 203 22.47 -17.99 1.02
CA GLN A 203 23.29 -18.83 0.14
C GLN A 203 24.79 -18.72 0.40
N ALA A 204 25.21 -17.71 1.17
CA ALA A 204 26.61 -17.45 1.51
C ALA A 204 27.00 -17.90 2.94
N ALA A 205 26.05 -18.45 3.70
CA ALA A 205 26.24 -19.06 5.02
C ALA A 205 26.02 -20.58 4.97
#